data_5440b20329a56df0cddf3851a967fa15
#
_entry.id   5440b20329a56df0cddf3851a967fa15
#
_cell.length_a   1.000
_cell.length_b   1.000
_cell.length_c   1.000
_cell.angle_alpha   90.00
_cell.angle_beta   90.00
_cell.angle_gamma   90.00
#
_symmetry.space_group_name_H-M   'P 1'
#
loop_
_entity.id
_entity.type
_entity.pdbx_description
1 polymer ?
#
loop_
_entity_poly.entity_id
_entity_poly.type
_entity_poly.pdbx_seq_one_letter_code
_entity_poly.pdbx_strand_id
1 'polypeptide(L)'
;MADTDRPTLLLVHGWGFDRHFFEPLVDYMSQFKCITVDLGFTGDPVMPVFDPDEKHLAVGHSMGFMWLLKHKPVQWQGLIGINAFPRFTETVGYHPAQPVRVLELMQEQYFRKPDRVTADFMSRCGNDNPLNRFDIERMAESLAWLADWDEREALAREQTPVFVLAGKSDPIVSPAMTEAGFEGVAPIQWHDGGHLLPTEYPAWCAERLIAAWDSL
;
A
#
# COMPACT_ATOMS: atom_id res chain seq x y z
N MET A 1 -14.70 -25.85 -14.39
CA MET A 1 -15.40 -24.64 -14.84
C MET A 1 -14.70 -23.49 -14.15
N ALA A 2 -14.10 -22.57 -14.87
CA ALA A 2 -13.55 -21.36 -14.23
C ALA A 2 -14.70 -20.62 -13.57
N ASP A 3 -14.53 -20.30 -12.30
CA ASP A 3 -15.50 -19.51 -11.54
C ASP A 3 -15.47 -18.07 -12.10
N THR A 4 -16.39 -17.78 -13.00
CA THR A 4 -16.46 -16.50 -13.74
C THR A 4 -16.89 -15.33 -12.85
N ASP A 5 -17.08 -15.55 -11.55
CA ASP A 5 -17.56 -14.55 -10.59
C ASP A 5 -16.43 -13.95 -9.71
N ARG A 6 -15.17 -14.39 -9.88
CA ARG A 6 -14.06 -13.85 -9.10
C ARG A 6 -13.60 -12.49 -9.64
N PRO A 7 -13.25 -11.55 -8.74
CA PRO A 7 -12.84 -10.22 -9.16
C PRO A 7 -11.44 -10.22 -9.77
N THR A 8 -11.15 -9.14 -10.48
CA THR A 8 -9.78 -8.74 -10.75
C THR A 8 -9.17 -8.09 -9.51
N LEU A 9 -8.03 -8.57 -9.05
CA LEU A 9 -7.26 -7.92 -7.99
C LEU A 9 -6.47 -6.76 -8.60
N LEU A 10 -6.76 -5.55 -8.15
CA LEU A 10 -5.98 -4.36 -8.47
C LEU A 10 -4.98 -4.12 -7.34
N LEU A 11 -3.69 -4.28 -7.63
CA LEU A 11 -2.61 -4.23 -6.66
C LEU A 11 -1.79 -2.94 -6.85
N VAL A 12 -1.58 -2.16 -5.78
CA VAL A 12 -0.78 -0.93 -5.80
C VAL A 12 0.28 -0.96 -4.69
N HIS A 13 1.55 -0.93 -5.08
CA HIS A 13 2.70 -1.01 -4.18
C HIS A 13 2.98 0.31 -3.43
N GLY A 14 3.83 0.24 -2.41
CA GLY A 14 4.30 1.38 -1.62
C GLY A 14 5.52 2.09 -2.22
N TRP A 15 6.02 3.12 -1.50
CA TRP A 15 7.19 3.90 -1.88
C TRP A 15 8.44 3.05 -2.02
N GLY A 16 9.16 3.24 -3.14
CA GLY A 16 10.41 2.56 -3.43
C GLY A 16 10.29 1.12 -3.94
N PHE A 17 9.07 0.60 -4.07
CA PHE A 17 8.81 -0.69 -4.70
C PHE A 17 8.35 -0.51 -6.15
N ASP A 18 8.10 -1.63 -6.84
CA ASP A 18 7.56 -1.69 -8.19
C ASP A 18 6.47 -2.77 -8.30
N ARG A 19 5.99 -3.02 -9.51
CA ARG A 19 4.95 -4.02 -9.77
C ARG A 19 5.30 -5.44 -9.32
N HIS A 20 6.60 -5.77 -9.21
CA HIS A 20 7.07 -7.10 -8.82
C HIS A 20 6.94 -7.34 -7.31
N PHE A 21 6.69 -6.28 -6.53
CA PHE A 21 6.49 -6.38 -5.08
C PHE A 21 5.43 -7.42 -4.68
N PHE A 22 4.40 -7.58 -5.49
CA PHE A 22 3.30 -8.50 -5.19
C PHE A 22 3.49 -9.91 -5.79
N GLU A 23 4.56 -10.20 -6.53
CA GLU A 23 4.75 -11.52 -7.17
C GLU A 23 4.61 -12.69 -6.18
N PRO A 24 5.22 -12.67 -4.97
CA PRO A 24 5.03 -13.75 -4.01
C PRO A 24 3.56 -13.96 -3.61
N LEU A 25 2.79 -12.88 -3.47
CA LEU A 25 1.36 -12.96 -3.17
C LEU A 25 0.56 -13.47 -4.37
N VAL A 26 0.86 -13.01 -5.57
CA VAL A 26 0.17 -13.40 -6.82
C VAL A 26 0.29 -14.90 -7.07
N ASP A 27 1.40 -15.53 -6.71
CA ASP A 27 1.59 -16.97 -6.82
C ASP A 27 0.55 -17.79 -6.01
N TYR A 28 0.05 -17.25 -4.91
CA TYR A 28 -1.03 -17.83 -4.11
C TYR A 28 -2.44 -17.47 -4.60
N MET A 29 -2.54 -16.56 -5.58
CA MET A 29 -3.81 -16.03 -6.10
C MET A 29 -4.12 -16.51 -7.53
N SER A 30 -3.64 -17.70 -7.91
CA SER A 30 -3.74 -18.23 -9.27
C SER A 30 -5.19 -18.33 -9.82
N GLN A 31 -6.18 -18.37 -8.94
CA GLN A 31 -7.60 -18.34 -9.33
C GLN A 31 -8.16 -16.95 -9.61
N PHE A 32 -7.38 -15.88 -9.39
CA PHE A 32 -7.78 -14.49 -9.64
C PHE A 32 -6.97 -13.92 -10.80
N LYS A 33 -7.59 -13.03 -11.56
CA LYS A 33 -6.85 -12.14 -12.44
C LYS A 33 -6.20 -11.05 -11.58
N CYS A 34 -4.88 -10.89 -11.66
CA CYS A 34 -4.15 -9.88 -10.93
C CYS A 34 -3.63 -8.80 -11.89
N ILE A 35 -3.86 -7.56 -11.56
CA ILE A 35 -3.37 -6.38 -12.29
C ILE A 35 -2.58 -5.53 -11.29
N THR A 36 -1.31 -5.28 -11.57
CA THR A 36 -0.46 -4.44 -10.73
C THR A 36 -0.20 -3.10 -11.40
N VAL A 37 -0.48 -2.02 -10.70
CA VAL A 37 -0.06 -0.67 -11.06
C VAL A 37 1.41 -0.51 -10.69
N ASP A 38 2.22 0.01 -11.61
CA ASP A 38 3.59 0.43 -11.32
C ASP A 38 3.66 1.95 -11.24
N LEU A 39 4.01 2.48 -10.09
CA LEU A 39 4.10 3.92 -9.86
C LEU A 39 5.37 4.54 -10.47
N GLY A 40 6.26 3.72 -11.06
CA GLY A 40 7.42 4.17 -11.81
C GLY A 40 8.64 4.53 -10.95
N PHE A 41 8.83 3.87 -9.81
CA PHE A 41 10.00 4.16 -8.95
C PHE A 41 11.29 3.50 -9.44
N THR A 42 11.20 2.38 -10.14
CA THR A 42 12.37 1.62 -10.64
C THR A 42 12.47 1.61 -12.17
N GLY A 43 11.49 2.20 -12.86
CA GLY A 43 11.39 2.25 -14.32
C GLY A 43 10.24 3.15 -14.76
N ASP A 44 9.75 2.95 -15.98
CA ASP A 44 8.59 3.68 -16.46
C ASP A 44 7.32 3.27 -15.70
N PRO A 45 6.44 4.22 -15.35
CA PRO A 45 5.17 3.90 -14.71
C PRO A 45 4.29 3.09 -15.66
N VAL A 46 3.60 2.10 -15.11
CA VAL A 46 2.64 1.28 -15.87
C VAL A 46 1.26 1.45 -15.25
N MET A 47 0.40 2.14 -15.98
CA MET A 47 -1.01 2.27 -15.64
C MET A 47 -1.83 1.35 -16.55
N PRO A 48 -2.36 0.24 -16.02
CA PRO A 48 -3.18 -0.67 -16.81
C PRO A 48 -4.47 -0.01 -17.33
N VAL A 49 -4.98 -0.52 -18.42
CA VAL A 49 -6.34 -0.20 -18.88
C VAL A 49 -7.30 -1.12 -18.09
N PHE A 50 -8.25 -0.52 -17.43
CA PHE A 50 -9.25 -1.23 -16.64
C PHE A 50 -10.54 -1.44 -17.45
N ASP A 51 -11.12 -2.62 -17.33
CA ASP A 51 -12.45 -2.89 -17.87
C ASP A 51 -13.49 -2.38 -16.83
N PRO A 52 -14.35 -1.43 -17.19
CA PRO A 52 -15.35 -0.88 -16.27
C PRO A 52 -16.43 -1.90 -15.85
N ASP A 53 -16.60 -2.97 -16.63
CA ASP A 53 -17.60 -4.02 -16.36
C ASP A 53 -17.05 -5.15 -15.46
N GLU A 54 -15.72 -5.18 -15.24
CA GLU A 54 -15.11 -6.15 -14.32
C GLU A 54 -15.33 -5.74 -12.86
N LYS A 55 -15.59 -6.74 -12.01
CA LYS A 55 -15.55 -6.56 -10.55
C LYS A 55 -14.09 -6.46 -10.09
N HIS A 56 -13.79 -5.48 -9.26
CA HIS A 56 -12.43 -5.29 -8.74
C HIS A 56 -12.40 -5.40 -7.22
N LEU A 57 -11.34 -6.00 -6.71
CA LEU A 57 -10.93 -5.90 -5.31
C LEU A 57 -9.63 -5.10 -5.30
N ALA A 58 -9.67 -3.89 -4.75
CA ALA A 58 -8.50 -3.00 -4.72
C ALA A 58 -7.66 -3.27 -3.49
N VAL A 59 -6.36 -3.46 -3.69
CA VAL A 59 -5.39 -3.78 -2.63
C VAL A 59 -4.23 -2.80 -2.69
N GLY A 60 -4.07 -1.99 -1.65
CA GLY A 60 -2.96 -1.04 -1.54
C GLY A 60 -2.02 -1.42 -0.41
N HIS A 61 -0.74 -1.51 -0.71
CA HIS A 61 0.31 -1.64 0.28
C HIS A 61 0.88 -0.27 0.63
N SER A 62 0.91 0.07 1.94
CA SER A 62 1.55 1.29 2.41
C SER A 62 0.98 2.54 1.68
N MET A 63 1.82 3.36 1.06
CA MET A 63 1.40 4.50 0.24
C MET A 63 0.44 4.13 -0.90
N GLY A 64 0.49 2.91 -1.41
CA GLY A 64 -0.41 2.44 -2.48
C GLY A 64 -1.88 2.46 -2.09
N PHE A 65 -2.21 2.30 -0.81
CA PHE A 65 -3.57 2.46 -0.31
C PHE A 65 -4.05 3.93 -0.38
N MET A 66 -3.21 4.86 0.05
CA MET A 66 -3.49 6.29 -0.05
C MET A 66 -3.63 6.73 -1.51
N TRP A 67 -2.80 6.16 -2.41
CA TRP A 67 -2.89 6.38 -3.85
C TRP A 67 -4.24 5.89 -4.42
N LEU A 68 -4.72 4.72 -4.00
CA LEU A 68 -6.04 4.20 -4.40
C LEU A 68 -7.17 5.14 -3.97
N LEU A 69 -7.18 5.59 -2.73
CA LEU A 69 -8.17 6.54 -2.22
C LEU A 69 -8.17 7.85 -3.02
N LYS A 70 -6.98 8.36 -3.34
CA LYS A 70 -6.77 9.61 -4.08
C LYS A 70 -7.28 9.55 -5.51
N HIS A 71 -6.91 8.49 -6.23
CA HIS A 71 -7.13 8.41 -7.68
C HIS A 71 -8.38 7.65 -8.08
N LYS A 72 -8.81 6.70 -7.27
CA LYS A 72 -9.97 5.81 -7.49
C LYS A 72 -10.08 5.35 -8.97
N PRO A 73 -9.05 4.65 -9.49
CA PRO A 73 -8.94 4.40 -10.94
C PRO A 73 -10.04 3.48 -11.48
N VAL A 74 -10.70 2.73 -10.61
CA VAL A 74 -11.81 1.83 -10.92
C VAL A 74 -12.88 1.92 -9.82
N GLN A 75 -14.08 1.42 -10.12
CA GLN A 75 -15.03 1.07 -9.07
C GLN A 75 -14.66 -0.31 -8.53
N TRP A 76 -14.54 -0.43 -7.24
CA TRP A 76 -14.22 -1.70 -6.55
C TRP A 76 -15.38 -2.17 -5.70
N GLN A 77 -15.44 -3.49 -5.44
CA GLN A 77 -16.41 -4.12 -4.54
C GLN A 77 -15.93 -4.12 -3.09
N GLY A 78 -14.62 -4.04 -2.89
CA GLY A 78 -13.97 -3.92 -1.59
C GLY A 78 -12.58 -3.29 -1.74
N LEU A 79 -12.12 -2.65 -0.66
CA LEU A 79 -10.84 -1.97 -0.56
C LEU A 79 -10.01 -2.59 0.57
N ILE A 80 -8.79 -3.03 0.28
CA ILE A 80 -7.91 -3.66 1.25
C ILE A 80 -6.64 -2.83 1.44
N GLY A 81 -6.34 -2.49 2.68
CA GLY A 81 -5.07 -1.89 3.06
C GLY A 81 -4.14 -2.92 3.71
N ILE A 82 -2.92 -3.05 3.22
CA ILE A 82 -1.88 -3.88 3.83
C ILE A 82 -0.76 -2.96 4.34
N ASN A 83 -0.54 -2.92 5.67
CA ASN A 83 0.39 -2.00 6.31
C ASN A 83 0.18 -0.55 5.83
N ALA A 84 -1.08 -0.16 5.78
CA ALA A 84 -1.58 1.00 5.06
C ALA A 84 -1.96 2.16 5.98
N PHE A 85 -2.22 3.30 5.40
CA PHE A 85 -2.66 4.52 6.08
C PHE A 85 -3.44 5.41 5.11
N PRO A 86 -4.43 6.19 5.59
CA PRO A 86 -5.10 7.21 4.78
C PRO A 86 -4.34 8.54 4.75
N ARG A 87 -3.42 8.74 5.69
CA ARG A 87 -2.47 9.84 5.81
C ARG A 87 -1.20 9.35 6.49
N PHE A 88 -0.03 9.79 6.03
CA PHE A 88 1.24 9.32 6.58
C PHE A 88 1.72 10.14 7.77
N THR A 89 1.58 11.46 7.69
CA THR A 89 2.08 12.38 8.72
C THR A 89 1.02 12.79 9.73
N GLU A 90 1.44 13.04 10.95
CA GLU A 90 0.57 13.59 11.99
C GLU A 90 0.01 14.97 11.62
N THR A 91 -1.19 15.24 12.12
CA THR A 91 -1.84 16.56 12.03
C THR A 91 -2.86 16.69 13.15
N VAL A 92 -3.52 17.84 13.25
CA VAL A 92 -4.57 18.05 14.24
C VAL A 92 -5.66 16.98 14.11
N GLY A 93 -5.93 16.28 15.21
CA GLY A 93 -6.92 15.19 15.24
C GLY A 93 -6.48 13.88 14.57
N TYR A 94 -5.19 13.74 14.24
CA TYR A 94 -4.63 12.50 13.69
C TYR A 94 -3.26 12.22 14.32
N HIS A 95 -3.28 11.44 15.39
CA HIS A 95 -2.11 11.06 16.16
C HIS A 95 -2.43 9.76 16.92
N PRO A 96 -1.52 8.77 16.99
CA PRO A 96 -0.16 8.83 16.47
C PRO A 96 -0.08 8.57 14.95
N ALA A 97 0.87 9.23 14.30
CA ALA A 97 1.29 9.02 12.92
C ALA A 97 2.78 9.37 12.79
N GLN A 98 3.35 9.39 11.59
CA GLN A 98 4.74 9.78 11.44
C GLN A 98 4.90 11.30 11.74
N PRO A 99 5.83 11.70 12.61
CA PRO A 99 6.08 13.11 12.86
C PRO A 99 6.46 13.84 11.57
N VAL A 100 5.83 14.98 11.32
CA VAL A 100 6.09 15.80 10.10
C VAL A 100 7.59 16.04 9.91
N ARG A 101 8.30 16.38 11.00
CA ARG A 101 9.74 16.68 10.95
C ARG A 101 10.61 15.50 10.48
N VAL A 102 10.18 14.26 10.73
CA VAL A 102 10.91 13.06 10.26
C VAL A 102 10.87 12.98 8.74
N LEU A 103 9.70 13.22 8.14
CA LEU A 103 9.56 13.21 6.69
C LEU A 103 10.23 14.41 6.02
N GLU A 104 10.15 15.62 6.60
CA GLU A 104 10.88 16.79 6.12
C GLU A 104 12.40 16.54 6.07
N LEU A 105 12.97 15.96 7.13
CA LEU A 105 14.38 15.59 7.16
C LEU A 105 14.72 14.53 6.10
N MET A 106 13.84 13.57 5.88
CA MET A 106 14.01 12.57 4.83
C MET A 106 14.02 13.23 3.44
N GLN A 107 13.11 14.17 3.16
CA GLN A 107 13.08 14.94 1.92
C GLN A 107 14.34 15.79 1.73
N GLU A 108 14.77 16.55 2.77
CA GLU A 108 16.00 17.34 2.74
C GLU A 108 17.25 16.48 2.45
N GLN A 109 17.30 15.28 3.04
CA GLN A 109 18.42 14.35 2.82
C GLN A 109 18.34 13.69 1.46
N TYR A 110 17.15 13.39 0.96
CA TYR A 110 16.95 12.77 -0.34
C TYR A 110 17.50 13.63 -1.48
N PHE A 111 17.31 14.94 -1.44
CA PHE A 111 17.94 15.87 -2.40
C PHE A 111 19.46 15.77 -2.47
N ARG A 112 20.10 15.41 -1.36
CA ARG A 112 21.56 15.38 -1.26
C ARG A 112 22.14 13.99 -1.52
N LYS A 113 21.45 12.95 -1.09
CA LYS A 113 21.92 11.56 -1.06
C LYS A 113 20.79 10.58 -1.31
N PRO A 114 20.15 10.58 -2.50
CA PRO A 114 18.98 9.75 -2.78
C PRO A 114 19.26 8.26 -2.60
N ASP A 115 20.41 7.76 -3.07
CA ASP A 115 20.79 6.33 -2.92
C ASP A 115 20.80 5.90 -1.45
N ARG A 116 21.39 6.73 -0.58
CA ARG A 116 21.49 6.42 0.84
C ARG A 116 20.13 6.42 1.52
N VAL A 117 19.32 7.44 1.26
CA VAL A 117 17.98 7.54 1.88
C VAL A 117 17.09 6.38 1.43
N THR A 118 17.18 6.01 0.14
CA THR A 118 16.45 4.85 -0.39
C THR A 118 16.91 3.56 0.28
N ALA A 119 18.22 3.33 0.37
CA ALA A 119 18.78 2.14 1.02
C ALA A 119 18.40 2.05 2.51
N ASP A 120 18.54 3.16 3.25
CA ASP A 120 18.20 3.24 4.67
C ASP A 120 16.69 2.96 4.89
N PHE A 121 15.82 3.45 4.01
CA PHE A 121 14.39 3.17 4.06
C PHE A 121 14.07 1.69 3.75
N MET A 122 14.66 1.13 2.68
CA MET A 122 14.46 -0.26 2.32
C MET A 122 14.91 -1.21 3.44
N SER A 123 16.07 -0.97 4.03
CA SER A 123 16.56 -1.76 5.18
C SER A 123 15.61 -1.66 6.37
N ARG A 124 15.04 -0.48 6.65
CA ARG A 124 14.02 -0.33 7.70
C ARG A 124 12.74 -1.10 7.40
N CYS A 125 12.36 -1.23 6.12
CA CYS A 125 11.22 -2.07 5.73
C CYS A 125 11.50 -3.57 5.91
N GLY A 126 12.76 -3.99 6.08
CA GLY A 126 13.18 -5.39 6.10
C GLY A 126 13.71 -5.88 4.74
N ASN A 127 13.93 -4.99 3.78
CA ASN A 127 14.50 -5.31 2.47
C ASN A 127 15.95 -4.84 2.41
N ASP A 128 16.88 -5.76 2.68
CA ASP A 128 18.32 -5.47 2.63
C ASP A 128 18.92 -5.54 1.21
N ASN A 129 18.09 -5.80 0.19
CA ASN A 129 18.53 -5.75 -1.21
C ASN A 129 18.48 -4.32 -1.71
N PRO A 130 19.63 -3.70 -2.04
CA PRO A 130 19.63 -2.35 -2.58
C PRO A 130 18.92 -2.31 -3.93
N LEU A 131 18.19 -1.23 -4.19
CA LEU A 131 17.67 -0.97 -5.53
C LEU A 131 18.83 -0.69 -6.47
N ASN A 132 18.98 -1.49 -7.52
CA ASN A 132 20.04 -1.30 -8.51
C ASN A 132 19.81 -0.07 -9.39
N ARG A 133 18.56 0.36 -9.52
CA ARG A 133 18.13 1.52 -10.30
C ARG A 133 16.81 2.03 -9.75
N PHE A 134 16.66 3.36 -9.68
CA PHE A 134 15.39 4.01 -9.35
C PHE A 134 15.34 5.41 -9.97
N ASP A 135 14.13 5.91 -10.16
CA ASP A 135 13.87 7.25 -10.66
C ASP A 135 13.91 8.25 -9.50
N ILE A 136 14.96 9.06 -9.43
CA ILE A 136 15.20 10.00 -8.34
C ILE A 136 14.09 11.05 -8.28
N GLU A 137 13.63 11.56 -9.41
CA GLU A 137 12.64 12.63 -9.47
C GLU A 137 11.26 12.11 -9.05
N ARG A 138 10.88 10.94 -9.54
CA ARG A 138 9.63 10.29 -9.17
C ARG A 138 9.58 9.89 -7.70
N MET A 139 10.68 9.38 -7.17
CA MET A 139 10.81 9.07 -5.75
C MET A 139 10.73 10.33 -4.87
N ALA A 140 11.35 11.43 -5.30
CA ALA A 140 11.26 12.72 -4.59
C ALA A 140 9.83 13.30 -4.63
N GLU A 141 9.18 13.25 -5.79
CA GLU A 141 7.77 13.67 -5.95
C GLU A 141 6.85 12.90 -5.00
N SER A 142 7.03 11.59 -4.92
CA SER A 142 6.19 10.74 -4.08
C SER A 142 6.46 10.88 -2.57
N LEU A 143 7.64 11.36 -2.16
CA LEU A 143 7.84 11.82 -0.79
C LEU A 143 7.01 13.07 -0.47
N ALA A 144 6.75 13.95 -1.45
CA ALA A 144 5.81 15.05 -1.27
C ALA A 144 4.36 14.54 -1.14
N TRP A 145 3.97 13.48 -1.87
CA TRP A 145 2.66 12.86 -1.67
C TRP A 145 2.48 12.36 -0.24
N LEU A 146 3.50 11.73 0.36
CA LEU A 146 3.46 11.28 1.76
C LEU A 146 3.34 12.45 2.75
N ALA A 147 3.89 13.63 2.42
CA ALA A 147 3.77 14.82 3.25
C ALA A 147 2.39 15.48 3.17
N ASP A 148 1.86 15.62 1.93
CA ASP A 148 0.78 16.54 1.61
C ASP A 148 -0.59 15.86 1.53
N TRP A 149 -0.65 14.59 1.10
CA TRP A 149 -1.94 13.92 0.90
C TRP A 149 -2.59 13.54 2.21
N ASP A 150 -3.88 13.85 2.27
CA ASP A 150 -4.76 13.50 3.40
C ASP A 150 -6.06 12.91 2.86
N GLU A 151 -6.11 11.59 2.80
CA GLU A 151 -7.24 10.86 2.24
C GLU A 151 -8.18 10.30 3.32
N ARG A 152 -8.10 10.84 4.55
CA ARG A 152 -8.99 10.44 5.66
C ARG A 152 -10.46 10.72 5.33
N GLU A 153 -10.73 11.83 4.65
CA GLU A 153 -12.08 12.16 4.23
C GLU A 153 -12.57 11.24 3.10
N ALA A 154 -11.69 10.88 2.15
CA ALA A 154 -12.01 9.91 1.11
C ALA A 154 -12.31 8.53 1.73
N LEU A 155 -11.51 8.09 2.70
CA LEU A 155 -11.74 6.85 3.43
C LEU A 155 -13.06 6.88 4.21
N ALA A 156 -13.36 7.99 4.90
CA ALA A 156 -14.61 8.14 5.66
C ALA A 156 -15.88 8.14 4.79
N ARG A 157 -15.74 8.51 3.51
CA ARG A 157 -16.84 8.49 2.52
C ARG A 157 -16.93 7.18 1.74
N GLU A 158 -15.97 6.26 1.93
CA GLU A 158 -15.99 4.99 1.21
C GLU A 158 -17.24 4.18 1.60
N GLN A 159 -17.97 3.72 0.59
CA GLN A 159 -19.23 3.00 0.79
C GLN A 159 -19.05 1.49 0.69
N THR A 160 -17.97 1.04 0.06
CA THR A 160 -17.66 -0.39 -0.05
C THR A 160 -16.91 -0.88 1.19
N PRO A 161 -17.03 -2.15 1.53
CA PRO A 161 -16.29 -2.71 2.67
C PRO A 161 -14.79 -2.47 2.59
N VAL A 162 -14.22 -2.04 3.71
CA VAL A 162 -12.78 -1.83 3.88
C VAL A 162 -12.22 -2.92 4.79
N PHE A 163 -11.10 -3.50 4.39
CA PHE A 163 -10.37 -4.52 5.14
C PHE A 163 -8.95 -4.06 5.41
N VAL A 164 -8.42 -4.37 6.58
CA VAL A 164 -7.07 -3.92 6.98
C VAL A 164 -6.26 -5.11 7.47
N LEU A 165 -5.10 -5.31 6.84
CA LEU A 165 -4.09 -6.29 7.25
C LEU A 165 -2.87 -5.52 7.73
N ALA A 166 -2.36 -5.82 8.93
CA ALA A 166 -1.26 -5.07 9.51
C ALA A 166 -0.26 -5.92 10.29
N GLY A 167 1.01 -5.55 10.20
CA GLY A 167 2.11 -6.16 10.92
C GLY A 167 2.30 -5.52 12.30
N LYS A 168 2.32 -6.33 13.37
CA LYS A 168 2.60 -5.84 14.74
C LYS A 168 4.04 -5.37 14.92
N SER A 169 4.95 -5.87 14.09
CA SER A 169 6.37 -5.52 14.10
C SER A 169 6.75 -4.54 12.99
N ASP A 170 5.77 -3.84 12.39
CA ASP A 170 6.01 -2.87 11.32
C ASP A 170 6.74 -1.62 11.86
N PRO A 171 7.99 -1.34 11.42
CA PRO A 171 8.76 -0.19 11.88
C PRO A 171 8.44 1.10 11.11
N ILE A 172 7.61 1.02 10.06
CA ILE A 172 7.21 2.15 9.21
C ILE A 172 5.81 2.63 9.60
N VAL A 173 4.84 1.70 9.64
CA VAL A 173 3.46 1.97 10.03
C VAL A 173 3.21 1.24 11.35
N SER A 174 3.48 1.92 12.46
CA SER A 174 3.33 1.30 13.78
C SER A 174 1.90 0.82 14.03
N PRO A 175 1.69 -0.18 14.89
CA PRO A 175 0.35 -0.61 15.29
C PRO A 175 -0.57 0.54 15.71
N ALA A 176 -0.05 1.46 16.53
CA ALA A 176 -0.81 2.62 16.97
C ALA A 176 -1.20 3.57 15.82
N MET A 177 -0.33 3.73 14.81
CA MET A 177 -0.65 4.50 13.61
C MET A 177 -1.74 3.80 12.77
N THR A 178 -1.67 2.47 12.64
CA THR A 178 -2.71 1.70 11.96
C THR A 178 -4.05 1.83 12.68
N GLU A 179 -4.06 1.68 14.00
CA GLU A 179 -5.26 1.86 14.82
C GLU A 179 -5.87 3.26 14.62
N ALA A 180 -5.06 4.32 14.73
CA ALA A 180 -5.53 5.70 14.51
C ALA A 180 -6.04 5.94 13.07
N GLY A 181 -5.46 5.28 12.07
CA GLY A 181 -5.84 5.44 10.68
C GLY A 181 -7.16 4.78 10.30
N PHE A 182 -7.54 3.72 11.02
CA PHE A 182 -8.70 2.90 10.67
C PHE A 182 -9.74 2.78 11.80
N GLU A 183 -9.59 3.57 12.88
CA GLU A 183 -10.55 3.60 13.99
C GLU A 183 -11.96 3.91 13.48
N GLY A 184 -12.92 3.04 13.83
CA GLY A 184 -14.31 3.18 13.40
C GLY A 184 -14.59 2.91 11.91
N VAL A 185 -13.56 2.57 11.12
CA VAL A 185 -13.70 2.28 9.68
C VAL A 185 -13.73 0.78 9.42
N ALA A 186 -12.73 0.05 9.88
CA ALA A 186 -12.60 -1.38 9.61
C ALA A 186 -11.89 -2.13 10.75
N PRO A 187 -12.24 -3.40 11.01
CA PRO A 187 -11.46 -4.24 11.90
C PRO A 187 -10.09 -4.53 11.29
N ILE A 188 -9.05 -4.47 12.14
CA ILE A 188 -7.68 -4.74 11.73
C ILE A 188 -7.36 -6.21 11.99
N GLN A 189 -6.88 -6.90 10.97
CA GLN A 189 -6.36 -8.27 11.08
C GLN A 189 -4.85 -8.20 11.25
N TRP A 190 -4.38 -8.61 12.42
CA TRP A 190 -2.97 -8.50 12.80
C TRP A 190 -2.17 -9.75 12.46
N HIS A 191 -0.96 -9.54 11.96
CA HIS A 191 0.10 -10.54 11.84
C HIS A 191 1.31 -10.12 12.68
N ASP A 192 2.14 -11.05 13.14
CA ASP A 192 3.33 -10.71 13.93
C ASP A 192 4.52 -10.19 13.08
N GLY A 193 4.39 -10.21 11.74
CA GLY A 193 5.38 -9.71 10.77
C GLY A 193 5.56 -8.20 10.74
N GLY A 194 6.46 -7.74 9.85
CA GLY A 194 6.86 -6.36 9.64
C GLY A 194 6.11 -5.66 8.51
N HIS A 195 6.81 -4.75 7.81
CA HIS A 195 6.21 -3.91 6.75
C HIS A 195 5.94 -4.65 5.44
N LEU A 196 6.59 -5.80 5.22
CA LEU A 196 6.58 -6.49 3.93
C LEU A 196 5.67 -7.74 3.92
N LEU A 197 4.50 -7.68 4.56
CA LEU A 197 3.58 -8.83 4.66
C LEU A 197 3.30 -9.53 3.33
N PRO A 198 3.06 -8.82 2.18
CA PRO A 198 2.80 -9.48 0.90
C PRO A 198 3.95 -10.33 0.38
N THR A 199 5.19 -10.03 0.76
CA THR A 199 6.39 -10.75 0.33
C THR A 199 6.87 -11.77 1.34
N GLU A 200 6.75 -11.47 2.64
CA GLU A 200 7.24 -12.34 3.72
C GLU A 200 6.21 -13.40 4.15
N TYR A 201 4.92 -13.04 4.08
CA TYR A 201 3.81 -13.89 4.51
C TYR A 201 2.70 -13.95 3.44
N PRO A 202 3.05 -14.25 2.17
CA PRO A 202 2.10 -14.19 1.06
C PRO A 202 0.90 -15.13 1.23
N ALA A 203 1.11 -16.33 1.78
CA ALA A 203 0.02 -17.28 2.02
C ALA A 203 -1.02 -16.72 3.00
N TRP A 204 -0.56 -16.09 4.10
CA TRP A 204 -1.45 -15.45 5.07
C TRP A 204 -2.23 -14.29 4.45
N CYS A 205 -1.57 -13.44 3.66
CA CYS A 205 -2.23 -12.36 2.93
C CYS A 205 -3.28 -12.92 1.96
N ALA A 206 -2.92 -13.94 1.17
CA ALA A 206 -3.84 -14.57 0.20
C ALA A 206 -5.11 -15.11 0.87
N GLU A 207 -4.98 -15.85 1.99
CA GLU A 207 -6.13 -16.34 2.75
C GLU A 207 -7.07 -15.20 3.18
N ARG A 208 -6.51 -14.03 3.60
CA ARG A 208 -7.30 -12.88 4.04
C ARG A 208 -7.97 -12.15 2.87
N LEU A 209 -7.29 -12.06 1.72
CA LEU A 209 -7.88 -11.49 0.52
C LEU A 209 -9.05 -12.35 0.01
N ILE A 210 -8.88 -13.68 0.00
CA ILE A 210 -9.95 -14.62 -0.38
C ILE A 210 -11.13 -14.48 0.59
N ALA A 211 -10.88 -14.50 1.90
CA ALA A 211 -11.93 -14.36 2.90
C ALA A 211 -12.66 -13.01 2.81
N ALA A 212 -11.95 -11.93 2.50
CA ALA A 212 -12.54 -10.62 2.26
C ALA A 212 -13.49 -10.68 1.06
N TRP A 213 -13.06 -11.25 -0.07
CA TRP A 213 -13.93 -11.41 -1.23
C TRP A 213 -15.15 -12.28 -0.94
N ASP A 214 -14.97 -13.43 -0.29
CA ASP A 214 -16.07 -14.36 0.02
C ASP A 214 -17.09 -13.77 0.98
N SER A 215 -16.79 -12.63 1.64
CA SER A 215 -17.70 -11.91 2.54
C SER A 215 -18.48 -10.78 1.87
N LEU A 216 -18.17 -10.43 0.61
CA LEU A 216 -18.86 -9.39 -0.17
C LEU A 216 -20.08 -9.91 -0.88
#